data_672f4c8b2fb53e6da2d7db20d6fbe43a
#
_entry.id   672f4c8b2fb53e6da2d7db20d6fbe43a
#
_cell.length_a   1.000
_cell.length_b   1.000
_cell.length_c   1.000
_cell.angle_alpha   90.00
_cell.angle_beta   90.00
_cell.angle_gamma   90.00
#
_symmetry.space_group_name_H-M   'P 1'
#
loop_
_entity.id
_entity.type
_entity.pdbx_description
1 polymer ?
#
loop_
_entity_poly.entity_id
_entity_poly.type
_entity_poly.pdbx_seq_one_letter_code
_entity_poly.pdbx_strand_id
1 'polypeptide(L)'
;MNISMRYFSILVVVSFSIFSFKYGFWSEASEASDSKIDTRAVSVLKGTITHVRDGDTFEINGIPVRISALDCAENSTPEGKKITRFTKKFQGKQAVCELTGAKTYDRVVGYCSIAGKDFAQTMMNETSCKLWAKYDVWDRY
;
A
#
# COMPACT_ATOMS: atom_id res chain seq x y z
N MET A 1 32.19 -12.54 -87.68
CA MET A 1 32.91 -12.78 -86.45
C MET A 1 31.93 -12.50 -85.26
N ASN A 2 31.31 -13.60 -84.83
CA ASN A 2 30.17 -13.51 -83.85
C ASN A 2 30.69 -13.70 -82.48
N ILE A 3 30.49 -12.70 -81.63
CA ILE A 3 30.74 -12.80 -80.19
C ILE A 3 29.35 -12.92 -79.53
N SER A 4 29.02 -14.12 -79.11
CA SER A 4 27.86 -14.44 -78.36
C SER A 4 28.04 -13.96 -76.92
N MET A 5 27.22 -12.98 -76.56
CA MET A 5 27.18 -12.43 -75.19
C MET A 5 26.14 -13.21 -74.39
N ARG A 6 26.62 -14.13 -73.55
CA ARG A 6 25.76 -14.89 -72.61
C ARG A 6 25.43 -13.99 -71.43
N TYR A 7 24.18 -13.63 -71.36
CA TYR A 7 23.62 -12.99 -70.15
C TYR A 7 23.53 -13.99 -69.03
N PHE A 8 24.35 -13.78 -68.03
CA PHE A 8 24.28 -14.52 -66.79
C PHE A 8 23.28 -13.78 -65.84
N SER A 9 22.03 -14.30 -65.81
CA SER A 9 21.03 -13.79 -64.88
C SER A 9 21.39 -14.23 -63.49
N ILE A 10 21.91 -13.27 -62.68
CA ILE A 10 22.04 -13.47 -61.25
C ILE A 10 20.68 -13.21 -60.60
N LEU A 11 20.03 -14.25 -60.20
CA LEU A 11 18.82 -14.25 -59.36
C LEU A 11 19.27 -13.86 -57.92
N VAL A 12 19.15 -12.60 -57.60
CA VAL A 12 19.31 -12.17 -56.19
C VAL A 12 18.03 -12.54 -55.47
N VAL A 13 18.05 -13.65 -54.77
CA VAL A 13 17.00 -14.02 -53.83
C VAL A 13 17.17 -13.12 -52.59
N VAL A 14 16.41 -12.03 -52.53
CA VAL A 14 16.29 -11.22 -51.32
C VAL A 14 15.42 -11.99 -50.34
N SER A 15 16.07 -12.73 -49.45
CA SER A 15 15.39 -13.29 -48.27
C SER A 15 14.95 -12.15 -47.39
N PHE A 16 13.69 -11.79 -47.49
CA PHE A 16 13.02 -10.96 -46.47
C PHE A 16 12.85 -11.79 -45.21
N SER A 17 13.84 -11.76 -44.34
CA SER A 17 13.67 -12.22 -42.98
C SER A 17 12.71 -11.26 -42.30
N ILE A 18 11.46 -11.71 -42.22
CA ILE A 18 10.43 -11.05 -41.41
C ILE A 18 10.85 -11.24 -39.95
N PHE A 19 11.58 -10.27 -39.43
CA PHE A 19 11.87 -10.19 -38.02
C PHE A 19 10.56 -9.76 -37.36
N SER A 20 9.74 -10.75 -36.99
CA SER A 20 8.58 -10.52 -36.12
C SER A 20 9.08 -10.06 -34.77
N PHE A 21 9.22 -8.75 -34.64
CA PHE A 21 9.41 -8.10 -33.36
C PHE A 21 8.08 -8.25 -32.61
N LYS A 22 7.96 -9.35 -31.89
CA LYS A 22 6.92 -9.48 -30.87
C LYS A 22 7.24 -8.42 -29.81
N TYR A 23 6.61 -7.28 -29.96
CA TYR A 23 6.45 -6.36 -28.84
C TYR A 23 5.63 -7.12 -27.80
N GLY A 24 6.33 -7.78 -26.91
CA GLY A 24 5.75 -8.21 -25.67
C GLY A 24 5.33 -6.93 -24.93
N PHE A 25 4.05 -6.62 -25.04
CA PHE A 25 3.41 -5.65 -24.20
C PHE A 25 3.42 -6.26 -22.79
N TRP A 26 4.49 -5.97 -22.06
CA TRP A 26 4.51 -6.21 -20.62
C TRP A 26 3.50 -5.24 -20.03
N SER A 27 2.27 -5.67 -19.98
CA SER A 27 1.33 -5.11 -19.03
C SER A 27 1.91 -5.46 -17.66
N GLU A 28 2.68 -4.54 -17.09
CA GLU A 28 2.85 -4.50 -15.66
C GLU A 28 1.47 -4.27 -15.10
N ALA A 29 0.74 -5.36 -14.92
CA ALA A 29 -0.33 -5.37 -13.97
C ALA A 29 0.36 -5.01 -12.65
N SER A 30 0.24 -3.75 -12.27
CA SER A 30 0.39 -3.33 -10.90
C SER A 30 -0.51 -4.29 -10.12
N GLU A 31 0.07 -5.33 -9.54
CA GLU A 31 -0.55 -6.08 -8.48
C GLU A 31 -0.74 -5.08 -7.34
N ALA A 32 -1.83 -4.34 -7.44
CA ALA A 32 -2.45 -3.77 -6.27
C ALA A 32 -2.65 -4.97 -5.36
N SER A 33 -1.81 -5.09 -4.34
CA SER A 33 -1.99 -6.01 -3.24
C SER A 33 -3.43 -5.82 -2.78
N ASP A 34 -4.30 -6.68 -3.26
CA ASP A 34 -5.70 -6.75 -2.85
C ASP A 34 -5.69 -7.30 -1.43
N SER A 35 -5.36 -6.42 -0.48
CA SER A 35 -5.49 -6.73 0.93
C SER A 35 -6.96 -7.01 1.14
N LYS A 36 -7.30 -8.29 1.25
CA LYS A 36 -8.66 -8.78 1.46
C LYS A 36 -9.28 -7.99 2.62
N ILE A 37 -10.21 -7.12 2.28
CA ILE A 37 -10.96 -6.33 3.27
C ILE A 37 -11.79 -7.28 4.12
N ASP A 38 -11.74 -7.09 5.44
CA ASP A 38 -12.53 -7.88 6.38
C ASP A 38 -14.03 -7.63 6.15
N THR A 39 -14.78 -8.69 5.96
CA THR A 39 -16.24 -8.62 5.74
C THR A 39 -17.01 -8.06 6.94
N ARG A 40 -16.40 -7.98 8.12
CA ARG A 40 -16.95 -7.35 9.33
C ARG A 40 -16.83 -5.83 9.31
N ALA A 41 -16.06 -5.26 8.39
CA ALA A 41 -15.95 -3.81 8.26
C ALA A 41 -17.29 -3.20 7.85
N VAL A 42 -17.76 -2.21 8.59
CA VAL A 42 -19.00 -1.47 8.24
C VAL A 42 -18.76 -0.49 7.10
N SER A 43 -17.53 -0.04 6.92
CA SER A 43 -17.07 0.79 5.81
C SER A 43 -15.56 0.79 5.72
N VAL A 44 -15.04 1.26 4.58
CA VAL A 44 -13.61 1.39 4.34
C VAL A 44 -13.29 2.85 4.07
N LEU A 45 -12.35 3.40 4.85
CA LEU A 45 -11.80 4.73 4.67
C LEU A 45 -10.44 4.64 3.99
N LYS A 46 -10.32 5.22 2.79
CA LYS A 46 -9.06 5.28 2.03
C LYS A 46 -8.64 6.73 1.83
N GLY A 47 -7.38 7.01 1.98
CA GLY A 47 -6.86 8.35 1.72
C GLY A 47 -5.46 8.58 2.27
N THR A 48 -5.02 9.82 2.17
CA THR A 48 -3.70 10.25 2.63
C THR A 48 -3.73 10.54 4.13
N ILE A 49 -2.72 10.10 4.86
CA ILE A 49 -2.50 10.51 6.25
C ILE A 49 -2.10 11.98 6.25
N THR A 50 -3.01 12.84 6.64
CA THR A 50 -2.82 14.31 6.62
C THR A 50 -2.21 14.84 7.90
N HIS A 51 -2.46 14.19 9.02
CA HIS A 51 -1.97 14.59 10.33
C HIS A 51 -1.78 13.38 11.25
N VAL A 52 -0.77 13.44 12.12
CA VAL A 52 -0.52 12.44 13.18
C VAL A 52 -0.72 13.11 14.52
N ARG A 53 -1.68 12.63 15.31
CA ARG A 53 -1.96 13.15 16.65
C ARG A 53 -1.03 12.51 17.69
N ASP A 54 -0.93 11.18 17.65
CA ASP A 54 -0.06 10.38 18.54
C ASP A 54 0.24 9.00 17.91
N GLY A 55 0.73 8.04 18.71
CA GLY A 55 1.15 6.73 18.24
C GLY A 55 0.04 5.86 17.68
N ASP A 56 -1.18 6.04 18.11
CA ASP A 56 -2.34 5.21 17.75
C ASP A 56 -3.51 6.00 17.15
N THR A 57 -3.28 7.26 16.82
CA THR A 57 -4.30 8.15 16.25
C THR A 57 -3.70 9.04 15.16
N PHE A 58 -4.24 8.96 13.97
CA PHE A 58 -3.90 9.84 12.86
C PHE A 58 -5.14 10.23 12.05
N GLU A 59 -5.01 11.20 11.16
CA GLU A 59 -6.10 11.69 10.34
C GLU A 59 -5.90 11.25 8.88
N ILE A 60 -6.95 10.71 8.27
CA ILE A 60 -7.00 10.39 6.85
C ILE A 60 -7.90 11.42 6.17
N ASN A 61 -7.33 12.25 5.31
CA ASN A 61 -8.03 13.36 4.66
C ASN A 61 -8.80 14.24 5.68
N GLY A 62 -8.20 14.48 6.86
CA GLY A 62 -8.81 15.23 7.94
C GLY A 62 -9.78 14.46 8.84
N ILE A 63 -10.07 13.19 8.54
CA ILE A 63 -10.92 12.33 9.38
C ILE A 63 -10.06 11.61 10.42
N PRO A 64 -10.25 11.86 11.72
CA PRO A 64 -9.44 11.24 12.76
C PRO A 64 -9.83 9.77 12.96
N VAL A 65 -8.81 8.91 12.95
CA VAL A 65 -8.93 7.46 13.11
C VAL A 65 -8.13 7.02 14.32
N ARG A 66 -8.78 6.35 15.25
CA ARG A 66 -8.17 5.61 16.36
C ARG A 66 -7.92 4.18 15.92
N ILE A 67 -6.70 3.75 15.97
CA ILE A 67 -6.34 2.37 15.59
C ILE A 67 -6.89 1.40 16.62
N SER A 68 -7.68 0.42 16.17
CA SER A 68 -8.22 -0.63 17.01
C SER A 68 -7.10 -1.54 17.54
N ALA A 69 -7.30 -2.12 18.71
CA ALA A 69 -6.38 -3.05 19.36
C ALA A 69 -4.98 -2.51 19.71
N LEU A 70 -4.66 -1.26 19.39
CA LEU A 70 -3.34 -0.69 19.65
C LEU A 70 -3.36 0.23 20.87
N ASP A 71 -2.40 0.04 21.78
CA ASP A 71 -2.17 0.89 22.95
C ASP A 71 -0.75 1.46 22.91
N CYS A 72 -0.65 2.76 22.79
CA CYS A 72 0.62 3.49 22.78
C CYS A 72 0.67 4.49 23.93
N ALA A 73 1.89 4.78 24.42
CA ALA A 73 2.06 5.79 25.44
C ALA A 73 1.58 7.16 24.96
N GLU A 74 0.94 7.90 25.87
CA GLU A 74 0.40 9.24 25.61
C GLU A 74 1.49 10.22 25.14
N ASN A 75 1.17 11.06 24.18
CA ASN A 75 2.12 12.06 23.62
C ASN A 75 2.64 13.09 24.66
N SER A 76 2.01 13.20 25.80
CA SER A 76 2.48 14.00 26.94
C SER A 76 3.73 13.44 27.62
N THR A 77 4.03 12.15 27.44
CA THR A 77 5.18 11.45 28.01
C THR A 77 6.40 11.46 27.07
N PRO A 78 7.64 11.31 27.60
CA PRO A 78 8.83 11.18 26.75
C PRO A 78 8.71 9.99 25.76
N GLU A 79 8.21 8.85 26.21
CA GLU A 79 8.02 7.66 25.37
C GLU A 79 6.95 7.91 24.29
N GLY A 80 5.81 8.50 24.65
CA GLY A 80 4.77 8.84 23.69
C GLY A 80 5.25 9.83 22.64
N LYS A 81 6.09 10.81 23.00
CA LYS A 81 6.73 11.72 22.03
C LYS A 81 7.63 10.97 21.04
N LYS A 82 8.38 9.97 21.52
CA LYS A 82 9.22 9.13 20.68
C LYS A 82 8.38 8.31 19.69
N ILE A 83 7.32 7.68 20.18
CA ILE A 83 6.37 6.91 19.36
C ILE A 83 5.70 7.82 18.33
N THR A 84 5.21 9.00 18.74
CA THR A 84 4.58 9.96 17.84
C THR A 84 5.54 10.41 16.72
N ARG A 85 6.82 10.63 17.02
CA ARG A 85 7.84 10.91 15.98
C ARG A 85 8.00 9.74 15.00
N PHE A 86 7.94 8.52 15.48
CA PHE A 86 7.98 7.34 14.61
C PHE A 86 6.74 7.31 13.71
N THR A 87 5.55 7.50 14.26
CA THR A 87 4.28 7.52 13.52
C THR A 87 4.26 8.61 12.46
N LYS A 88 4.87 9.76 12.72
CA LYS A 88 4.96 10.87 11.73
C LYS A 88 5.68 10.50 10.43
N LYS A 89 6.46 9.41 10.40
CA LYS A 89 7.08 8.90 9.16
C LYS A 89 6.04 8.40 8.15
N PHE A 90 4.83 8.12 8.60
CA PHE A 90 3.72 7.70 7.75
C PHE A 90 2.88 8.87 7.22
N GLN A 91 3.06 10.07 7.73
CA GLN A 91 2.36 11.25 7.22
C GLN A 91 2.66 11.46 5.74
N GLY A 92 1.63 11.76 4.95
CA GLY A 92 1.70 11.86 3.50
C GLY A 92 1.55 10.54 2.75
N LYS A 93 1.55 9.38 3.44
CA LYS A 93 1.33 8.07 2.82
C LYS A 93 -0.14 7.75 2.70
N GLN A 94 -0.48 6.89 1.75
CA GLN A 94 -1.83 6.35 1.59
C GLN A 94 -2.10 5.28 2.65
N ALA A 95 -3.27 5.35 3.25
CA ALA A 95 -3.76 4.36 4.20
C ALA A 95 -5.12 3.82 3.76
N VAL A 96 -5.39 2.59 4.15
CA VAL A 96 -6.69 1.92 4.01
C VAL A 96 -7.10 1.46 5.40
N CYS A 97 -8.21 1.97 5.90
CA CYS A 97 -8.76 1.62 7.20
C CYS A 97 -10.12 0.96 7.08
N GLU A 98 -10.25 -0.21 7.65
CA GLU A 98 -11.47 -0.97 7.80
C GLU A 98 -12.13 -0.55 9.10
N LEU A 99 -13.25 0.17 9.00
CA LEU A 99 -13.91 0.76 10.16
C LEU A 99 -14.82 -0.23 10.86
N THR A 100 -14.74 -0.25 12.19
CA THR A 100 -15.55 -1.15 13.04
C THR A 100 -16.97 -0.64 13.28
N GLY A 101 -17.27 0.62 12.94
CA GLY A 101 -18.51 1.31 13.29
C GLY A 101 -18.48 1.99 14.67
N ALA A 102 -17.49 1.66 15.50
CA ALA A 102 -17.31 2.33 16.79
C ALA A 102 -16.74 3.73 16.61
N LYS A 103 -17.03 4.59 17.58
CA LYS A 103 -16.47 5.93 17.72
C LYS A 103 -15.93 6.13 19.13
N THR A 104 -14.88 6.93 19.25
CA THR A 104 -14.34 7.36 20.53
C THR A 104 -13.98 8.84 20.45
N TYR A 105 -14.73 9.68 21.19
CA TYR A 105 -14.68 11.14 21.04
C TYR A 105 -15.00 11.56 19.58
N ASP A 106 -14.10 12.30 18.93
CA ASP A 106 -14.21 12.76 17.55
C ASP A 106 -13.66 11.76 16.52
N ARG A 107 -13.16 10.58 16.97
CA ARG A 107 -12.44 9.62 16.14
C ARG A 107 -13.32 8.43 15.75
N VAL A 108 -13.22 8.00 14.50
CA VAL A 108 -13.69 6.68 14.08
C VAL A 108 -12.68 5.61 14.49
N VAL A 109 -13.11 4.39 14.74
CA VAL A 109 -12.24 3.27 15.14
C VAL A 109 -12.08 2.30 13.98
N GLY A 110 -10.86 1.90 13.70
CA GLY A 110 -10.57 0.97 12.60
C GLY A 110 -9.24 0.27 12.68
N TYR A 111 -9.10 -0.74 11.83
CA TYR A 111 -7.86 -1.44 11.55
C TYR A 111 -7.29 -0.89 10.25
N CYS A 112 -6.05 -0.44 10.27
CA CYS A 112 -5.48 0.29 9.14
C CYS A 112 -4.25 -0.42 8.59
N SER A 113 -4.10 -0.36 7.26
CA SER A 113 -2.89 -0.76 6.56
C SER A 113 -2.28 0.42 5.80
N ILE A 114 -0.95 0.44 5.71
CA ILE A 114 -0.18 1.43 4.97
C ILE A 114 0.80 0.67 4.09
N ALA A 115 0.77 0.91 2.78
CA ALA A 115 1.56 0.15 1.81
C ALA A 115 1.38 -1.37 1.95
N GLY A 116 0.15 -1.83 2.20
CA GLY A 116 -0.21 -3.24 2.35
C GLY A 116 0.24 -3.90 3.66
N LYS A 117 0.85 -3.16 4.59
CA LYS A 117 1.28 -3.66 5.89
C LYS A 117 0.32 -3.19 6.98
N ASP A 118 -0.05 -4.10 7.88
CA ASP A 118 -0.85 -3.76 9.05
C ASP A 118 -0.13 -2.75 9.93
N PHE A 119 -0.80 -1.64 10.23
CA PHE A 119 -0.20 -0.54 10.97
C PHE A 119 -0.01 -0.88 12.45
N ALA A 120 -1.00 -1.49 13.11
CA ALA A 120 -0.90 -1.85 14.52
C ALA A 120 0.21 -2.87 14.74
N GLN A 121 0.31 -3.90 13.88
CA GLN A 121 1.40 -4.87 13.93
C GLN A 121 2.77 -4.20 13.73
N THR A 122 2.86 -3.26 12.81
CA THR A 122 4.10 -2.48 12.59
C THR A 122 4.48 -1.70 13.84
N MET A 123 3.52 -1.03 14.47
CA MET A 123 3.77 -0.24 15.70
C MET A 123 4.18 -1.12 16.88
N MET A 124 3.55 -2.29 17.05
CA MET A 124 3.93 -3.24 18.10
C MET A 124 5.33 -3.82 17.89
N ASN A 125 5.75 -4.03 16.64
CA ASN A 125 7.07 -4.58 16.33
C ASN A 125 8.19 -3.54 16.44
N GLU A 126 7.92 -2.29 16.08
CA GLU A 126 8.95 -1.25 15.91
C GLU A 126 9.00 -0.25 17.08
N THR A 127 8.02 -0.29 17.96
CA THR A 127 7.90 0.65 19.09
C THR A 127 7.54 -0.10 20.38
N SER A 128 7.37 0.65 21.46
CA SER A 128 6.85 0.11 22.73
C SER A 128 5.33 0.08 22.83
N CYS A 129 4.60 0.31 21.71
CA CYS A 129 3.16 0.11 21.69
C CYS A 129 2.80 -1.36 21.92
N LYS A 130 1.64 -1.61 22.52
CA LYS A 130 1.21 -2.94 22.94
C LYS A 130 -0.14 -3.29 22.33
N LEU A 131 -0.42 -4.57 22.28
CA LEU A 131 -1.76 -5.07 22.01
C LEU A 131 -2.71 -4.69 23.15
N TRP A 132 -3.84 -4.06 22.81
CA TRP A 132 -4.95 -3.87 23.70
C TRP A 132 -6.07 -4.86 23.37
N ALA A 133 -5.90 -6.12 23.82
CA ALA A 133 -6.76 -7.24 23.47
C ALA A 133 -8.27 -6.99 23.66
N LYS A 134 -8.65 -6.22 24.68
CA LYS A 134 -10.05 -5.83 24.91
C LYS A 134 -10.70 -5.12 23.71
N TYR A 135 -9.89 -4.41 22.93
CA TYR A 135 -10.33 -3.64 21.75
C TYR A 135 -9.90 -4.28 20.43
N ASP A 136 -9.41 -5.51 20.46
CA ASP A 136 -9.26 -6.34 19.29
C ASP A 136 -10.57 -7.06 18.98
N VAL A 137 -11.55 -6.27 18.57
CA VAL A 137 -12.94 -6.72 18.38
C VAL A 137 -13.11 -7.72 17.23
N TRP A 138 -12.07 -7.90 16.44
CA TRP A 138 -12.04 -8.85 15.32
C TRP A 138 -11.02 -9.99 15.51
N ASP A 139 -10.40 -10.10 16.69
CA ASP A 139 -9.38 -11.11 17.00
C ASP A 139 -8.31 -11.22 15.89
N ARG A 140 -7.68 -10.08 15.55
CA ARG A 140 -6.67 -10.02 14.47
C ARG A 140 -5.25 -10.29 14.96
N TYR A 141 -4.98 -10.15 16.27
CA TYR A 141 -3.65 -10.20 16.84
C TYR A 141 -3.48 -11.25 17.93
#